data_99601000c541991da87c1cd464f1a8fc
#
_entry.id   99601000c541991da87c1cd464f1a8fc
#
_cell.length_a   1.000
_cell.length_b   1.000
_cell.length_c   1.000
_cell.angle_alpha   90.00
_cell.angle_beta   90.00
_cell.angle_gamma   90.00
#
_symmetry.space_group_name_H-M   'P 1'
#
loop_
_entity.id
_entity.type
_entity.pdbx_description
1 polymer ?
#
loop_
_entity_poly.entity_id
_entity_poly.type
_entity_poly.pdbx_seq_one_letter_code
_entity_poly.pdbx_strand_id
1 'polypeptide(L)'
;MEYKPSGFEVTTNQLQGSPEVWPGDGIAAFKWVGTGVAHDVDTGKDFQPDFLLYNPLVAQGADYYRGICDSLRPGYWLNTCAATAQAAGGVTFGPGTIGVDASNMLNHLGTTCHGLALKRGRKYGFDMAQFNSNGSTPVVVNHDLGGSPDMILFRWLSGASGAAPDWYVWHKDLASGYLLKLNSTAAAFDGTGIVTNVGAASVTFNMAAGTDLFQAYFFKSIPGFSKFLIRAGNANADGVFDNFRFNPGAVLNKATNLTGSWILQSTALDPQNKATKTTIYPSQVDAPYTGATYLADFVAQGRKVRDASNVINGAYNYLVCAWAKQPGAYSNAV
;
A
#
# COMPACT_ATOMS: atom_id res chain seq x y z
N MET A 1 25.91 -22.54 -56.08
CA MET A 1 25.04 -21.37 -55.84
C MET A 1 24.68 -21.37 -54.36
N GLU A 2 25.41 -20.59 -53.59
CA GLU A 2 25.09 -20.39 -52.16
C GLU A 2 24.01 -19.33 -52.02
N TYR A 3 22.93 -19.68 -51.34
CA TYR A 3 21.85 -18.76 -51.00
C TYR A 3 22.30 -17.93 -49.78
N LYS A 4 22.61 -16.64 -50.00
CA LYS A 4 22.75 -15.66 -48.92
C LYS A 4 21.36 -15.12 -48.56
N PRO A 5 20.87 -15.26 -47.33
CA PRO A 5 19.69 -14.54 -46.91
C PRO A 5 20.01 -13.05 -46.83
N SER A 6 19.20 -12.24 -47.51
CA SER A 6 19.24 -10.80 -47.43
C SER A 6 19.01 -10.37 -45.98
N GLY A 7 19.96 -9.59 -45.47
CA GLY A 7 19.89 -9.06 -44.11
C GLY A 7 18.61 -8.23 -43.90
N PHE A 8 17.86 -8.63 -42.88
CA PHE A 8 16.83 -7.80 -42.30
C PHE A 8 17.57 -6.73 -41.49
N GLU A 9 17.75 -5.53 -42.07
CA GLU A 9 18.17 -4.37 -41.28
C GLU A 9 17.02 -3.99 -40.37
N VAL A 10 17.16 -4.34 -39.10
CA VAL A 10 16.36 -3.73 -38.04
C VAL A 10 16.83 -2.29 -37.94
N THR A 11 16.15 -1.38 -38.65
CA THR A 11 16.24 0.04 -38.35
C THR A 11 15.67 0.20 -36.94
N THR A 12 16.53 0.31 -35.95
CA THR A 12 16.21 0.81 -34.65
C THR A 12 15.73 2.24 -34.83
N ASN A 13 14.42 2.42 -35.02
CA ASN A 13 13.80 3.70 -34.75
C ASN A 13 14.03 3.95 -33.26
N GLN A 14 15.04 4.73 -32.98
CA GLN A 14 15.27 5.33 -31.69
C GLN A 14 14.05 6.16 -31.36
N LEU A 15 13.13 5.58 -30.59
CA LEU A 15 12.29 6.37 -29.74
C LEU A 15 13.24 7.10 -28.79
N GLN A 16 13.58 8.35 -29.12
CA GLN A 16 14.27 9.27 -28.23
C GLN A 16 13.34 9.67 -27.09
N GLY A 17 13.05 8.71 -26.19
CA GLY A 17 12.76 8.94 -24.80
C GLY A 17 13.96 8.42 -24.04
N SER A 18 14.50 9.18 -23.12
CA SER A 18 15.49 8.68 -22.16
C SER A 18 15.06 7.29 -21.72
N PRO A 19 15.92 6.27 -21.70
CA PRO A 19 15.54 4.95 -21.25
C PRO A 19 14.89 5.13 -19.89
N GLU A 20 13.59 4.81 -19.78
CA GLU A 20 12.93 4.79 -18.50
C GLU A 20 13.71 3.78 -17.66
N VAL A 21 14.49 4.27 -16.72
CA VAL A 21 15.21 3.42 -15.77
C VAL A 21 14.15 2.77 -14.93
N TRP A 22 13.86 1.52 -15.22
CA TRP A 22 12.89 0.74 -14.46
C TRP A 22 13.26 0.74 -12.97
N PRO A 23 12.27 0.84 -12.09
CA PRO A 23 12.53 0.97 -10.66
C PRO A 23 13.40 -0.15 -10.08
N GLY A 24 13.46 -1.31 -10.73
CA GLY A 24 14.08 -2.50 -10.15
C GLY A 24 13.31 -2.97 -8.92
N ASP A 25 13.96 -3.72 -8.05
CA ASP A 25 13.37 -4.16 -6.81
C ASP A 25 13.17 -2.98 -5.84
N GLY A 26 11.95 -2.72 -5.48
CA GLY A 26 11.55 -1.66 -4.54
C GLY A 26 10.22 -1.97 -3.87
N ILE A 27 9.71 -3.20 -4.11
CA ILE A 27 8.51 -3.77 -3.49
C ILE A 27 8.82 -5.19 -3.08
N ALA A 28 8.41 -5.57 -1.87
CA ALA A 28 8.39 -6.95 -1.41
C ALA A 28 7.08 -7.26 -0.71
N ALA A 29 6.37 -8.30 -1.17
CA ALA A 29 5.30 -8.92 -0.42
C ALA A 29 5.82 -10.29 0.07
N PHE A 30 5.91 -10.47 1.37
CA PHE A 30 6.56 -11.62 1.99
C PHE A 30 5.84 -12.06 3.27
N LYS A 31 6.27 -13.17 3.84
CA LYS A 31 5.79 -13.66 5.14
C LYS A 31 6.95 -14.22 5.94
N TRP A 32 6.81 -14.17 7.25
CA TRP A 32 7.76 -14.81 8.18
C TRP A 32 7.01 -15.43 9.36
N VAL A 33 7.71 -16.26 10.09
CA VAL A 33 7.22 -16.82 11.34
C VAL A 33 8.02 -16.21 12.47
N GLY A 34 7.34 -15.64 13.45
CA GLY A 34 7.99 -15.07 14.63
C GLY A 34 8.74 -16.11 15.44
N THR A 35 9.88 -15.74 15.96
CA THR A 35 10.77 -16.61 16.73
C THR A 35 10.80 -16.27 18.22
N GLY A 36 10.25 -15.11 18.62
CA GLY A 36 10.32 -14.60 19.98
C GLY A 36 11.68 -14.05 20.39
N VAL A 37 12.67 -14.05 19.48
CA VAL A 37 14.01 -13.49 19.69
C VAL A 37 14.36 -12.52 18.56
N ALA A 38 15.16 -11.51 18.86
CA ALA A 38 15.56 -10.52 17.85
C ALA A 38 16.34 -11.19 16.70
N HIS A 39 15.93 -10.90 15.46
CA HIS A 39 16.58 -11.40 14.25
C HIS A 39 16.23 -10.57 13.02
N ASP A 40 16.99 -10.79 11.94
CA ASP A 40 16.67 -10.22 10.63
C ASP A 40 15.74 -11.15 9.84
N VAL A 41 14.67 -10.59 9.30
CA VAL A 41 13.72 -11.27 8.40
C VAL A 41 14.09 -10.89 6.97
N ASP A 42 14.38 -11.89 6.15
CA ASP A 42 14.63 -11.72 4.71
C ASP A 42 13.34 -11.34 3.99
N THR A 43 13.37 -10.25 3.24
CA THR A 43 12.24 -9.80 2.40
C THR A 43 12.17 -10.55 1.06
N GLY A 44 13.17 -11.35 0.73
CA GLY A 44 13.34 -12.01 -0.57
C GLY A 44 13.71 -11.03 -1.71
N LYS A 45 14.25 -9.84 -1.37
CA LYS A 45 14.58 -8.76 -2.31
C LYS A 45 15.84 -8.02 -1.90
N ASP A 46 16.60 -7.53 -2.88
CA ASP A 46 17.90 -6.88 -2.66
C ASP A 46 17.82 -5.36 -2.47
N PHE A 47 16.77 -4.85 -1.82
CA PHE A 47 16.67 -3.43 -1.51
C PHE A 47 16.47 -3.18 -0.03
N GLN A 48 16.97 -2.07 0.47
CA GLN A 48 16.64 -1.61 1.81
C GLN A 48 15.26 -0.97 1.78
N PRO A 49 14.27 -1.52 2.53
CA PRO A 49 12.95 -0.91 2.65
C PRO A 49 13.00 0.40 3.43
N ASP A 50 12.02 1.26 3.17
CA ASP A 50 11.74 2.49 3.93
C ASP A 50 10.38 2.46 4.62
N PHE A 51 9.54 1.50 4.25
CA PHE A 51 8.17 1.35 4.74
C PHE A 51 7.82 -0.13 4.84
N LEU A 52 7.08 -0.48 5.87
CA LEU A 52 6.51 -1.80 6.09
C LEU A 52 5.06 -1.67 6.58
N LEU A 53 4.12 -2.21 5.82
CA LEU A 53 2.78 -2.55 6.31
C LEU A 53 2.81 -4.02 6.74
N TYR A 54 2.58 -4.29 8.03
CA TYR A 54 2.62 -5.65 8.55
C TYR A 54 1.29 -6.10 9.15
N ASN A 55 1.03 -7.39 9.05
CA ASN A 55 -0.21 -8.01 9.50
C ASN A 55 0.07 -9.41 10.06
N PRO A 56 -0.03 -9.63 11.38
CA PRO A 56 -0.10 -10.97 11.94
C PRO A 56 -1.30 -11.72 11.39
N LEU A 57 -1.14 -13.00 11.05
CA LEU A 57 -2.20 -13.83 10.48
C LEU A 57 -3.06 -14.49 11.57
N VAL A 58 -3.32 -13.76 12.62
CA VAL A 58 -4.19 -14.12 13.75
C VAL A 58 -5.09 -12.92 14.09
N ALA A 59 -6.13 -13.15 14.89
CA ALA A 59 -6.91 -12.04 15.43
C ALA A 59 -6.01 -11.16 16.30
N GLN A 60 -6.24 -9.84 16.24
CA GLN A 60 -5.53 -8.91 17.12
C GLN A 60 -5.91 -9.18 18.58
N GLY A 61 -4.90 -9.27 19.44
CA GLY A 61 -5.01 -9.40 20.89
C GLY A 61 -4.04 -8.45 21.57
N ALA A 62 -3.76 -8.69 22.85
CA ALA A 62 -2.81 -7.87 23.60
C ALA A 62 -1.39 -7.87 23.00
N ASP A 63 -1.03 -8.93 22.24
CA ASP A 63 0.31 -9.17 21.73
C ASP A 63 0.38 -9.17 20.19
N TYR A 64 -0.72 -8.90 19.50
CA TYR A 64 -0.80 -8.98 18.05
C TYR A 64 -1.42 -7.71 17.46
N TYR A 65 -0.62 -6.87 16.86
CA TYR A 65 -1.08 -5.63 16.25
C TYR A 65 -0.77 -5.62 14.76
N ARG A 66 -1.63 -4.94 14.00
CA ARG A 66 -1.39 -4.57 12.60
C ARG A 66 -0.89 -3.16 12.54
N GLY A 67 0.06 -2.90 11.68
CA GLY A 67 0.63 -1.57 11.71
C GLY A 67 1.55 -1.23 10.55
N ILE A 68 2.04 0.00 10.64
CA ILE A 68 3.02 0.56 9.73
C ILE A 68 4.27 0.97 10.52
N CYS A 69 5.43 0.55 10.02
CA CYS A 69 6.75 1.06 10.40
C CYS A 69 7.36 1.80 9.21
N ASP A 70 8.18 2.81 9.46
CA ASP A 70 8.91 3.52 8.41
C ASP A 70 10.29 4.04 8.86
N SER A 71 11.16 4.33 7.90
CA SER A 71 12.55 4.74 8.15
C SER A 71 12.68 6.18 8.68
N LEU A 72 11.65 7.00 8.67
CA LEU A 72 11.64 8.32 9.31
C LEU A 72 11.40 8.23 10.83
N ARG A 73 10.89 7.08 11.31
CA ARG A 73 10.57 6.81 12.71
C ARG A 73 11.17 5.47 13.16
N PRO A 74 12.48 5.31 13.11
CA PRO A 74 13.13 4.06 13.50
C PRO A 74 12.75 3.70 14.94
N GLY A 75 12.39 2.42 15.16
CA GLY A 75 11.97 1.92 16.47
C GLY A 75 10.54 2.28 16.89
N TYR A 76 9.73 2.90 16.01
CA TYR A 76 8.31 3.18 16.26
C TYR A 76 7.41 2.50 15.25
N TRP A 77 6.18 2.23 15.66
CA TRP A 77 5.12 1.71 14.80
C TRP A 77 3.81 2.46 15.01
N LEU A 78 2.92 2.34 14.04
CA LEU A 78 1.57 2.94 14.04
C LEU A 78 0.53 1.85 13.86
N ASN A 79 -0.42 1.75 14.78
CA ASN A 79 -1.56 0.83 14.67
C ASN A 79 -2.48 1.23 13.52
N THR A 80 -2.79 0.30 12.62
CA THR A 80 -3.72 0.54 11.48
C THR A 80 -5.17 0.21 11.81
N CYS A 81 -5.43 -0.46 12.93
CA CYS A 81 -6.79 -0.84 13.37
C CYS A 81 -7.40 0.16 14.35
N ALA A 82 -6.61 1.01 14.96
CA ALA A 82 -7.06 1.89 16.03
C ALA A 82 -6.49 3.30 15.94
N ALA A 83 -7.23 4.24 16.50
CA ALA A 83 -6.83 5.62 16.68
C ALA A 83 -5.98 5.74 17.96
N THR A 84 -4.74 5.22 17.95
CA THR A 84 -3.80 5.28 19.07
C THR A 84 -2.56 6.09 18.69
N ALA A 85 -1.84 6.67 19.65
CA ALA A 85 -0.54 7.29 19.38
C ALA A 85 0.47 6.29 18.80
N GLN A 86 1.57 6.79 18.25
CA GLN A 86 2.70 5.92 17.90
C GLN A 86 3.25 5.23 19.14
N ALA A 87 3.73 4.01 18.99
CA ALA A 87 4.31 3.22 20.08
C ALA A 87 5.73 2.76 19.72
N ALA A 88 6.57 2.55 20.73
CA ALA A 88 7.87 1.94 20.58
C ALA A 88 7.78 0.44 20.25
N GLY A 89 8.85 -0.16 19.68
CA GLY A 89 8.90 -1.56 19.29
C GLY A 89 8.66 -1.76 17.80
N GLY A 90 9.14 -0.86 16.96
CA GLY A 90 9.11 -0.99 15.51
C GLY A 90 10.21 -1.89 14.96
N VAL A 91 10.41 -1.81 13.65
CA VAL A 91 11.48 -2.54 12.95
C VAL A 91 12.67 -1.64 12.64
N THR A 92 13.81 -2.24 12.39
CA THR A 92 14.91 -1.61 11.68
C THR A 92 14.90 -2.06 10.21
N PHE A 93 15.47 -1.24 9.32
CA PHE A 93 15.52 -1.52 7.89
C PHE A 93 16.96 -1.73 7.45
N GLY A 94 17.26 -2.94 6.98
CA GLY A 94 18.54 -3.34 6.43
C GLY A 94 18.49 -3.65 4.92
N PRO A 95 19.66 -3.84 4.27
CA PRO A 95 19.70 -4.29 2.88
C PRO A 95 19.03 -5.67 2.75
N GLY A 96 17.93 -5.75 2.01
CA GLY A 96 17.16 -6.98 1.82
C GLY A 96 16.40 -7.49 3.05
N THR A 97 16.46 -6.79 4.18
CA THR A 97 15.93 -7.30 5.45
C THR A 97 15.14 -6.27 6.23
N ILE A 98 14.29 -6.76 7.14
CA ILE A 98 13.77 -6.01 8.28
C ILE A 98 14.27 -6.67 9.57
N GLY A 99 14.88 -5.90 10.47
CA GLY A 99 15.26 -6.38 11.79
C GLY A 99 14.06 -6.27 12.74
N VAL A 100 13.66 -7.38 13.35
CA VAL A 100 12.60 -7.45 14.36
C VAL A 100 13.22 -7.71 15.73
N ASP A 101 12.71 -7.06 16.75
CA ASP A 101 13.14 -7.27 18.12
C ASP A 101 12.44 -8.50 18.77
N ALA A 102 12.72 -8.75 20.05
CA ALA A 102 12.05 -9.80 20.81
C ALA A 102 10.61 -9.44 21.23
N SER A 103 10.07 -8.31 20.74
CA SER A 103 8.71 -7.90 21.07
C SER A 103 7.68 -8.84 20.44
N ASN A 104 6.55 -8.97 21.11
CA ASN A 104 5.49 -9.87 20.66
C ASN A 104 4.73 -9.39 19.41
N MET A 105 4.84 -8.11 19.03
CA MET A 105 4.00 -7.51 17.98
C MET A 105 4.28 -8.03 16.58
N LEU A 106 5.56 -8.12 16.22
CA LEU A 106 6.04 -8.49 14.87
C LEU A 106 6.73 -9.86 14.89
N ASN A 107 7.04 -10.37 16.06
CA ASN A 107 7.94 -11.50 16.25
C ASN A 107 7.45 -12.51 17.30
N HIS A 108 6.14 -12.56 17.58
CA HIS A 108 5.59 -13.52 18.51
C HIS A 108 5.88 -14.95 18.05
N LEU A 109 6.39 -15.77 18.96
CA LEU A 109 6.82 -17.14 18.68
C LEU A 109 5.71 -17.97 17.99
N GLY A 110 6.02 -18.53 16.83
CA GLY A 110 5.12 -19.37 16.05
C GLY A 110 4.03 -18.62 15.27
N THR A 111 3.92 -17.29 15.41
CA THR A 111 2.94 -16.51 14.67
C THR A 111 3.45 -16.18 13.28
N THR A 112 2.67 -16.50 12.25
CA THR A 112 2.97 -16.05 10.89
C THR A 112 2.52 -14.62 10.70
N CYS A 113 3.40 -13.79 10.15
CA CYS A 113 3.13 -12.40 9.77
C CYS A 113 3.25 -12.23 8.25
N HIS A 114 2.44 -11.34 7.69
CA HIS A 114 2.56 -10.86 6.32
C HIS A 114 3.16 -9.45 6.33
N GLY A 115 4.08 -9.17 5.41
CA GLY A 115 4.69 -7.86 5.18
C GLY A 115 4.52 -7.40 3.74
N LEU A 116 4.23 -6.11 3.58
CA LEU A 116 4.38 -5.37 2.34
C LEU A 116 5.40 -4.26 2.58
N ALA A 117 6.60 -4.42 2.03
CA ALA A 117 7.69 -3.46 2.16
C ALA A 117 7.87 -2.65 0.88
N LEU A 118 8.15 -1.36 1.03
CA LEU A 118 8.36 -0.42 -0.07
C LEU A 118 9.65 0.36 0.12
N LYS A 119 10.30 0.68 -0.99
CA LYS A 119 11.44 1.59 -1.06
C LYS A 119 10.97 3.00 -1.44
N ARG A 120 11.51 3.99 -0.74
CA ARG A 120 11.27 5.40 -1.01
C ARG A 120 12.03 5.86 -2.26
N GLY A 121 11.42 6.77 -3.02
CA GLY A 121 12.06 7.48 -4.12
C GLY A 121 11.16 7.66 -5.33
N ARG A 122 11.48 8.68 -6.13
CA ARG A 122 10.72 9.10 -7.32
C ARG A 122 10.45 7.94 -8.28
N LYS A 123 11.44 7.12 -8.56
CA LYS A 123 11.30 5.99 -9.48
C LYS A 123 10.37 4.88 -8.98
N TYR A 124 10.14 4.81 -7.68
CA TYR A 124 9.23 3.85 -7.05
C TYR A 124 7.82 4.42 -6.85
N GLY A 125 7.64 5.73 -7.11
CA GLY A 125 6.37 6.40 -6.89
C GLY A 125 5.92 6.42 -5.43
N PHE A 126 6.87 6.40 -4.50
CA PHE A 126 6.62 6.42 -3.07
C PHE A 126 7.53 7.42 -2.37
N ASP A 127 6.94 8.30 -1.58
CA ASP A 127 7.65 9.23 -0.72
C ASP A 127 6.92 9.40 0.61
N MET A 128 7.60 9.96 1.60
CA MET A 128 7.04 10.21 2.94
C MET A 128 7.68 11.41 3.58
N ALA A 129 6.89 12.11 4.40
CA ALA A 129 7.34 13.28 5.14
C ALA A 129 6.67 13.38 6.51
N GLN A 130 7.39 13.96 7.46
CA GLN A 130 6.81 14.45 8.70
C GLN A 130 6.58 15.96 8.59
N PHE A 131 5.51 16.45 9.22
CA PHE A 131 5.23 17.89 9.28
C PHE A 131 4.49 18.23 10.57
N ASN A 132 4.70 19.47 11.03
CA ASN A 132 3.92 20.00 12.14
C ASN A 132 2.76 20.84 11.60
N SER A 133 1.57 20.67 12.17
CA SER A 133 0.51 21.68 12.02
C SER A 133 0.90 22.95 12.75
N ASN A 134 0.34 24.09 12.36
CA ASN A 134 0.63 25.37 13.01
C ASN A 134 -0.65 26.08 13.49
N GLY A 135 -1.69 25.33 13.80
CA GLY A 135 -2.91 25.76 14.46
C GLY A 135 -4.01 26.29 13.55
N SER A 136 -3.73 27.17 12.61
CA SER A 136 -4.78 27.81 11.79
C SER A 136 -4.39 28.07 10.34
N THR A 137 -3.11 27.88 10.00
CA THR A 137 -2.60 28.12 8.64
C THR A 137 -2.32 26.80 7.94
N PRO A 138 -2.68 26.68 6.66
CA PRO A 138 -2.31 25.50 5.86
C PRO A 138 -0.79 25.31 5.83
N VAL A 139 -0.35 24.05 5.92
CA VAL A 139 1.06 23.66 5.86
C VAL A 139 1.37 23.07 4.51
N VAL A 140 2.37 23.59 3.82
CA VAL A 140 2.87 23.03 2.56
C VAL A 140 3.91 21.96 2.88
N VAL A 141 3.66 20.74 2.43
CA VAL A 141 4.53 19.59 2.63
C VAL A 141 5.10 19.16 1.28
N ASN A 142 6.41 19.20 1.14
CA ASN A 142 7.10 18.79 -0.08
C ASN A 142 7.22 17.27 -0.18
N HIS A 143 7.23 16.77 -1.43
CA HIS A 143 7.50 15.37 -1.78
C HIS A 143 8.30 15.28 -3.08
N ASP A 144 8.98 14.14 -3.27
CA ASP A 144 9.78 13.87 -4.49
C ASP A 144 9.23 12.68 -5.28
N LEU A 145 7.96 12.76 -5.72
CA LEU A 145 7.35 11.72 -6.57
C LEU A 145 7.60 11.93 -8.08
N GLY A 146 8.12 13.10 -8.48
CA GLY A 146 8.22 13.47 -9.88
C GLY A 146 6.88 13.66 -10.58
N GLY A 147 5.85 14.07 -9.84
CA GLY A 147 4.49 14.35 -10.28
C GLY A 147 3.51 14.26 -9.12
N SER A 148 2.27 14.70 -9.33
CA SER A 148 1.25 14.70 -8.28
C SER A 148 0.96 13.29 -7.76
N PRO A 149 0.74 13.10 -6.45
CA PRO A 149 0.33 11.81 -5.90
C PRO A 149 -1.05 11.40 -6.42
N ASP A 150 -1.23 10.10 -6.61
CA ASP A 150 -2.55 9.50 -6.85
C ASP A 150 -3.28 9.23 -5.54
N MET A 151 -2.52 8.88 -4.48
CA MET A 151 -3.05 8.60 -3.14
C MET A 151 -2.12 9.18 -2.08
N ILE A 152 -2.71 9.66 -0.99
CA ILE A 152 -2.02 10.13 0.19
C ILE A 152 -2.62 9.44 1.41
N LEU A 153 -1.76 8.84 2.23
CA LEU A 153 -2.12 8.31 3.54
C LEU A 153 -1.44 9.18 4.60
N PHE A 154 -2.17 9.71 5.56
CA PHE A 154 -1.57 10.55 6.59
C PHE A 154 -2.25 10.40 7.94
N ARG A 155 -1.51 10.71 8.99
CA ARG A 155 -1.92 10.48 10.37
C ARG A 155 -1.23 11.43 11.33
N TRP A 156 -1.94 11.78 12.41
CA TRP A 156 -1.40 12.41 13.61
C TRP A 156 -0.47 11.43 14.37
N LEU A 157 0.66 11.91 14.85
CA LEU A 157 1.63 11.14 15.64
C LEU A 157 1.61 11.54 17.11
N SER A 158 1.67 12.83 17.38
CA SER A 158 1.74 13.41 18.73
C SER A 158 1.41 14.90 18.70
N GLY A 159 1.10 15.47 19.85
CA GLY A 159 0.88 16.89 20.03
C GLY A 159 -0.14 17.22 21.12
N ALA A 160 -0.38 18.53 21.33
CA ALA A 160 -1.17 19.02 22.44
C ALA A 160 -2.70 19.00 22.19
N SER A 161 -3.12 18.83 20.93
CA SER A 161 -4.55 18.91 20.59
C SER A 161 -5.40 17.79 21.14
N GLY A 162 -4.79 16.66 21.54
CA GLY A 162 -5.52 15.46 21.93
C GLY A 162 -6.38 14.88 20.80
N ALA A 163 -6.12 15.29 19.54
CA ALA A 163 -6.88 14.83 18.39
C ALA A 163 -6.83 13.31 18.29
N ALA A 164 -7.96 12.70 17.98
CA ALA A 164 -8.01 11.27 17.70
C ALA A 164 -7.13 10.97 16.50
N PRO A 165 -6.15 10.07 16.62
CA PRO A 165 -5.15 9.83 15.57
C PRO A 165 -5.71 8.94 14.46
N ASP A 166 -6.77 9.37 13.79
CA ASP A 166 -7.30 8.66 12.64
C ASP A 166 -6.28 8.61 11.50
N TRP A 167 -6.37 7.56 10.72
CA TRP A 167 -5.68 7.42 9.45
C TRP A 167 -6.53 8.00 8.33
N TYR A 168 -6.13 9.08 7.74
CA TYR A 168 -6.81 9.68 6.59
C TYR A 168 -6.21 9.19 5.29
N VAL A 169 -7.09 8.89 4.32
CA VAL A 169 -6.72 8.49 2.96
C VAL A 169 -7.39 9.42 1.98
N TRP A 170 -6.58 10.15 1.23
CA TRP A 170 -7.00 10.94 0.09
C TRP A 170 -6.66 10.19 -1.21
N HIS A 171 -7.51 10.29 -2.22
CA HIS A 171 -7.24 9.77 -3.57
C HIS A 171 -7.78 10.76 -4.60
N LYS A 172 -7.05 10.95 -5.68
CA LYS A 172 -7.36 11.94 -6.73
C LYS A 172 -8.73 11.78 -7.39
N ASP A 173 -9.26 10.54 -7.44
CA ASP A 173 -10.54 10.19 -8.06
C ASP A 173 -11.69 10.03 -7.03
N LEU A 174 -11.49 10.33 -5.75
CA LEU A 174 -12.59 10.53 -4.80
C LEU A 174 -13.34 11.81 -5.16
N ALA A 175 -14.60 11.92 -4.73
CA ALA A 175 -15.31 13.18 -4.84
C ALA A 175 -14.48 14.30 -4.20
N SER A 176 -14.53 15.50 -4.79
CA SER A 176 -13.74 16.64 -4.32
C SER A 176 -13.94 16.89 -2.83
N GLY A 177 -12.84 16.93 -2.08
CA GLY A 177 -12.83 17.13 -0.63
C GLY A 177 -13.13 15.86 0.21
N TYR A 178 -13.50 14.75 -0.42
CA TYR A 178 -13.79 13.52 0.32
C TYR A 178 -12.52 12.75 0.71
N LEU A 179 -12.57 12.14 1.90
CA LEU A 179 -11.51 11.30 2.46
C LEU A 179 -12.09 9.97 2.94
N LEU A 180 -11.23 8.95 3.00
CA LEU A 180 -11.48 7.70 3.71
C LEU A 180 -10.68 7.66 5.02
N LYS A 181 -11.02 6.74 5.92
CA LYS A 181 -10.19 6.39 7.09
C LYS A 181 -9.70 4.95 6.97
N LEU A 182 -8.37 4.73 7.04
CA LEU A 182 -7.82 3.36 6.98
C LEU A 182 -8.23 2.55 8.21
N ASN A 183 -8.34 3.16 9.38
CA ASN A 183 -8.74 2.51 10.63
C ASN A 183 -10.27 2.43 10.81
N SER A 184 -11.05 2.51 9.74
CA SER A 184 -12.51 2.47 9.79
C SER A 184 -13.12 1.71 8.62
N THR A 185 -14.27 1.09 8.87
CA THR A 185 -15.12 0.48 7.84
C THR A 185 -16.03 1.50 7.15
N ALA A 186 -16.17 2.72 7.66
CA ALA A 186 -17.06 3.74 7.11
C ALA A 186 -16.78 4.05 5.62
N ALA A 187 -17.81 4.51 4.92
CA ALA A 187 -17.67 5.12 3.59
C ALA A 187 -16.83 6.39 3.64
N ALA A 188 -16.47 6.92 2.48
CA ALA A 188 -15.82 8.22 2.37
C ALA A 188 -16.68 9.31 3.00
N PHE A 189 -16.03 10.24 3.69
CA PHE A 189 -16.67 11.35 4.39
C PHE A 189 -16.20 12.69 3.84
N ASP A 190 -16.97 13.73 4.07
CA ASP A 190 -16.60 15.10 3.69
C ASP A 190 -15.47 15.59 4.61
N GLY A 191 -14.28 15.69 4.04
CA GLY A 191 -13.07 16.27 4.63
C GLY A 191 -12.61 17.52 3.87
N THR A 192 -13.58 18.25 3.30
CA THR A 192 -13.29 19.45 2.49
C THR A 192 -12.35 20.41 3.22
N GLY A 193 -11.30 20.79 2.53
CA GLY A 193 -10.28 21.70 3.06
C GLY A 193 -9.14 21.05 3.81
N ILE A 194 -9.22 19.75 4.21
CA ILE A 194 -8.11 19.07 4.92
C ILE A 194 -6.90 18.88 4.01
N VAL A 195 -7.12 18.40 2.79
CA VAL A 195 -6.07 18.26 1.76
C VAL A 195 -6.40 19.17 0.59
N THR A 196 -5.48 20.07 0.28
CA THR A 196 -5.65 21.05 -0.80
C THR A 196 -4.37 21.18 -1.62
N ASN A 197 -4.44 21.82 -2.78
CA ASN A 197 -3.28 22.14 -3.63
C ASN A 197 -2.35 20.94 -3.85
N VAL A 198 -2.91 19.80 -4.28
CA VAL A 198 -2.15 18.59 -4.56
C VAL A 198 -1.37 18.78 -5.87
N GLY A 199 -0.10 19.12 -5.74
CA GLY A 199 0.80 19.47 -6.84
C GLY A 199 1.85 18.40 -7.13
N ALA A 200 2.70 18.67 -8.10
CA ALA A 200 3.77 17.77 -8.54
C ALA A 200 4.96 17.71 -7.56
N ALA A 201 5.10 18.70 -6.69
CA ALA A 201 6.22 18.81 -5.74
C ALA A 201 5.76 18.96 -4.29
N SER A 202 4.50 19.30 -4.06
CA SER A 202 3.99 19.54 -2.70
C SER A 202 2.49 19.31 -2.60
N VAL A 203 2.04 19.11 -1.38
CA VAL A 203 0.63 19.05 -0.97
C VAL A 203 0.42 20.00 0.19
N THR A 204 -0.72 20.66 0.22
CA THR A 204 -1.10 21.52 1.33
C THR A 204 -2.07 20.80 2.25
N PHE A 205 -1.73 20.73 3.53
CA PHE A 205 -2.58 20.18 4.59
C PHE A 205 -3.10 21.32 5.47
N ASN A 206 -4.39 21.30 5.76
CA ASN A 206 -5.03 22.22 6.69
C ASN A 206 -5.56 21.44 7.89
N MET A 207 -4.69 21.21 8.85
CA MET A 207 -5.00 20.47 10.07
C MET A 207 -5.22 21.48 11.20
N ALA A 208 -6.44 21.54 11.68
CA ALA A 208 -6.98 22.63 12.49
C ALA A 208 -6.50 22.70 13.96
N ALA A 209 -5.47 21.97 14.35
CA ALA A 209 -5.16 21.92 15.78
C ALA A 209 -3.67 22.06 16.07
N GLY A 210 -3.30 23.10 16.81
CA GLY A 210 -2.07 23.25 17.56
C GLY A 210 -0.76 23.04 16.77
N THR A 211 0.27 22.65 17.47
CA THR A 211 1.59 22.28 16.94
C THR A 211 1.74 20.75 16.92
N ASP A 212 0.79 20.06 16.32
CA ASP A 212 0.78 18.59 16.28
C ASP A 212 1.70 18.08 15.18
N LEU A 213 2.37 16.95 15.46
CA LEU A 213 3.21 16.27 14.50
C LEU A 213 2.40 15.23 13.70
N PHE A 214 2.56 15.24 12.39
CA PHE A 214 1.93 14.32 11.44
C PHE A 214 2.96 13.54 10.64
N GLN A 215 2.56 12.34 10.18
CA GLN A 215 3.25 11.55 9.18
C GLN A 215 2.38 11.49 7.92
N ALA A 216 2.97 11.76 6.76
CA ALA A 216 2.34 11.55 5.46
C ALA A 216 3.14 10.58 4.60
N TYR A 217 2.41 9.78 3.81
CA TYR A 217 2.92 8.85 2.81
C TYR A 217 2.25 9.19 1.49
N PHE A 218 3.05 9.43 0.47
CA PHE A 218 2.62 9.85 -0.86
C PHE A 218 2.85 8.72 -1.85
N PHE A 219 1.83 8.40 -2.64
CA PHE A 219 1.88 7.31 -3.61
C PHE A 219 1.49 7.83 -5.00
N LYS A 220 2.27 7.43 -6.00
CA LYS A 220 2.03 7.70 -7.40
C LYS A 220 2.10 6.39 -8.19
N SER A 221 1.16 6.19 -9.11
CA SER A 221 1.18 5.02 -9.99
C SER A 221 2.41 5.07 -10.90
N ILE A 222 3.16 3.97 -10.92
CA ILE A 222 4.31 3.77 -11.80
C ILE A 222 4.03 2.56 -12.70
N PRO A 223 4.08 2.70 -14.03
CA PRO A 223 3.86 1.59 -14.95
C PRO A 223 4.73 0.38 -14.61
N GLY A 224 4.16 -0.83 -14.61
CA GLY A 224 4.87 -2.06 -14.27
C GLY A 224 5.28 -2.20 -12.80
N PHE A 225 4.94 -1.25 -11.93
CA PHE A 225 5.35 -1.23 -10.53
C PHE A 225 4.19 -1.08 -9.55
N SER A 226 3.35 -0.05 -9.71
CA SER A 226 2.20 0.19 -8.83
C SER A 226 1.05 0.86 -9.55
N LYS A 227 -0.17 0.67 -9.05
CA LYS A 227 -1.38 1.30 -9.58
C LYS A 227 -2.35 1.64 -8.46
N PHE A 228 -2.81 2.89 -8.45
CA PHE A 228 -3.82 3.41 -7.54
C PHE A 228 -4.99 3.94 -8.38
N LEU A 229 -6.20 3.38 -8.19
CA LEU A 229 -7.36 3.73 -9.01
C LEU A 229 -8.67 3.58 -8.23
N ILE A 230 -9.71 4.24 -8.69
CA ILE A 230 -11.09 3.95 -8.29
C ILE A 230 -11.81 3.29 -9.47
N ARG A 231 -12.54 2.21 -9.19
CA ARG A 231 -13.35 1.50 -10.18
C ARG A 231 -14.73 1.17 -9.65
N ALA A 232 -15.70 1.00 -10.53
CA ALA A 232 -17.02 0.47 -10.18
C ALA A 232 -16.98 -1.06 -10.07
N GLY A 233 -17.75 -1.61 -9.16
CA GLY A 233 -18.08 -3.03 -9.12
C GLY A 233 -19.28 -3.33 -10.03
N ASN A 234 -19.50 -4.60 -10.37
CA ASN A 234 -20.59 -5.03 -11.24
C ASN A 234 -21.61 -5.96 -10.55
N ALA A 235 -21.48 -6.20 -9.26
CA ALA A 235 -22.35 -7.08 -8.45
C ALA A 235 -22.54 -8.48 -9.07
N ASN A 236 -21.55 -8.99 -9.77
CA ASN A 236 -21.60 -10.28 -10.45
C ASN A 236 -20.42 -11.16 -9.98
N ALA A 237 -20.66 -12.47 -9.84
CA ALA A 237 -19.60 -13.43 -9.53
C ALA A 237 -18.55 -13.55 -10.65
N ASP A 238 -18.95 -13.32 -11.91
CA ASP A 238 -18.01 -12.99 -13.00
C ASP A 238 -17.64 -11.51 -12.92
N GLY A 239 -16.86 -11.19 -11.90
CA GLY A 239 -16.53 -9.84 -11.49
C GLY A 239 -15.70 -9.07 -12.50
N VAL A 240 -15.37 -7.84 -12.13
CA VAL A 240 -14.57 -6.95 -12.96
C VAL A 240 -13.13 -7.45 -13.12
N PHE A 241 -12.48 -7.00 -14.17
CA PHE A 241 -11.04 -7.15 -14.35
C PHE A 241 -10.33 -5.83 -14.05
N ASP A 242 -9.54 -5.83 -12.98
CA ASP A 242 -8.68 -4.70 -12.62
C ASP A 242 -7.38 -4.79 -13.43
N ASN A 243 -7.28 -4.03 -14.52
CA ASN A 243 -6.10 -4.03 -15.37
C ASN A 243 -5.01 -3.10 -14.80
N PHE A 244 -3.98 -3.69 -14.23
CA PHE A 244 -2.82 -2.97 -13.69
C PHE A 244 -1.67 -2.88 -14.70
N ARG A 245 -1.71 -3.67 -15.78
CA ARG A 245 -0.62 -3.90 -16.75
C ARG A 245 0.62 -4.54 -16.11
N PHE A 246 0.46 -5.20 -14.98
CA PHE A 246 1.47 -6.03 -14.33
C PHE A 246 0.78 -7.11 -13.49
N ASN A 247 1.56 -8.12 -13.14
CA ASN A 247 1.14 -9.16 -12.23
C ASN A 247 1.23 -8.63 -10.78
N PRO A 248 0.11 -8.51 -10.04
CA PRO A 248 0.14 -7.99 -8.69
C PRO A 248 0.75 -8.97 -7.69
N GLY A 249 1.58 -8.47 -6.79
CA GLY A 249 2.07 -9.16 -5.59
C GLY A 249 1.17 -8.92 -4.39
N ALA A 250 0.59 -7.72 -4.30
CA ALA A 250 -0.36 -7.34 -3.27
C ALA A 250 -1.42 -6.38 -3.82
N VAL A 251 -2.65 -6.49 -3.34
CA VAL A 251 -3.75 -5.59 -3.68
C VAL A 251 -4.53 -5.24 -2.42
N LEU A 252 -4.59 -3.95 -2.10
CA LEU A 252 -5.43 -3.37 -1.05
C LEU A 252 -6.70 -2.79 -1.69
N ASN A 253 -7.86 -3.07 -1.12
CA ASN A 253 -9.16 -2.71 -1.67
C ASN A 253 -10.10 -2.14 -0.60
N LYS A 254 -10.90 -1.12 -0.95
CA LYS A 254 -11.90 -0.51 -0.06
C LYS A 254 -13.09 0.03 -0.85
N ALA A 255 -14.30 -0.34 -0.47
CA ALA A 255 -15.49 0.35 -0.95
C ALA A 255 -15.49 1.81 -0.51
N THR A 256 -15.68 2.77 -1.44
CA THR A 256 -15.59 4.21 -1.13
C THR A 256 -16.92 4.81 -0.72
N ASN A 257 -18.02 4.29 -1.22
CA ASN A 257 -19.39 4.79 -1.01
C ASN A 257 -20.29 3.80 -0.24
N LEU A 258 -19.69 2.84 0.44
CA LEU A 258 -20.36 1.87 1.30
C LEU A 258 -19.53 1.58 2.54
N THR A 259 -20.18 1.28 3.66
CA THR A 259 -19.53 0.71 4.84
C THR A 259 -19.04 -0.70 4.52
N GLY A 260 -17.73 -0.94 4.69
CA GLY A 260 -17.09 -2.22 4.42
C GLY A 260 -15.62 -2.20 4.83
N SER A 261 -15.04 -3.36 5.01
CA SER A 261 -13.65 -3.51 5.45
C SER A 261 -12.65 -3.10 4.36
N TRP A 262 -11.51 -2.59 4.79
CA TRP A 262 -10.30 -2.66 3.98
C TRP A 262 -9.85 -4.11 3.89
N ILE A 263 -9.56 -4.58 2.70
CA ILE A 263 -9.05 -5.93 2.48
C ILE A 263 -7.72 -5.91 1.73
N LEU A 264 -6.79 -6.74 2.18
CA LEU A 264 -5.49 -6.95 1.54
C LEU A 264 -5.36 -8.41 1.12
N GLN A 265 -5.04 -8.64 -0.14
CA GLN A 265 -4.75 -9.94 -0.73
C GLN A 265 -3.33 -9.94 -1.28
N SER A 266 -2.62 -11.06 -1.19
CA SER A 266 -1.20 -11.12 -1.55
C SER A 266 -0.78 -12.49 -2.06
N THR A 267 0.11 -12.51 -3.07
CA THR A 267 0.74 -13.74 -3.57
C THR A 267 1.71 -14.38 -2.58
N ALA A 268 2.12 -13.66 -1.54
CA ALA A 268 2.88 -14.24 -0.43
C ALA A 268 2.03 -15.19 0.44
N LEU A 269 0.70 -15.04 0.40
CA LEU A 269 -0.26 -15.87 1.14
C LEU A 269 -0.86 -16.96 0.28
N ASP A 270 -1.27 -16.62 -0.94
CA ASP A 270 -1.90 -17.53 -1.88
C ASP A 270 -1.10 -17.58 -3.19
N PRO A 271 -0.84 -18.78 -3.74
CA PRO A 271 -0.12 -18.92 -5.01
C PRO A 271 -0.86 -18.23 -6.16
N GLN A 272 -0.07 -17.76 -7.14
CA GLN A 272 -0.61 -17.25 -8.40
C GLN A 272 -1.44 -18.27 -9.16
N ASN A 273 -2.35 -17.79 -10.02
CA ASN A 273 -3.24 -18.59 -10.85
C ASN A 273 -4.15 -19.54 -10.06
N LYS A 274 -4.35 -19.26 -8.78
CA LYS A 274 -5.40 -19.83 -7.94
C LYS A 274 -6.21 -18.70 -7.35
N ALA A 275 -7.49 -18.93 -7.12
CA ALA A 275 -8.31 -17.97 -6.43
C ALA A 275 -7.68 -17.60 -5.08
N THR A 276 -7.44 -16.31 -4.85
CA THR A 276 -6.99 -15.85 -3.54
C THR A 276 -8.05 -16.21 -2.51
N LYS A 277 -7.67 -16.91 -1.46
CA LYS A 277 -8.58 -17.31 -0.37
C LYS A 277 -8.30 -16.57 0.91
N THR A 278 -7.04 -16.16 1.10
CA THR A 278 -6.62 -15.46 2.32
C THR A 278 -6.78 -13.97 2.13
N THR A 279 -7.70 -13.39 2.90
CA THR A 279 -7.94 -11.95 2.94
C THR A 279 -7.60 -11.42 4.31
N ILE A 280 -6.69 -10.47 4.37
CA ILE A 280 -6.31 -9.75 5.58
C ILE A 280 -7.17 -8.49 5.70
N TYR A 281 -7.52 -8.12 6.92
CA TYR A 281 -8.18 -6.86 7.26
C TYR A 281 -7.20 -5.88 7.93
N PRO A 282 -6.46 -5.04 7.18
CA PRO A 282 -5.46 -4.15 7.78
C PRO A 282 -6.05 -3.14 8.78
N SER A 283 -7.34 -2.90 8.69
CA SER A 283 -8.08 -1.92 9.50
C SER A 283 -8.89 -2.53 10.64
N GLN A 284 -8.81 -3.83 10.86
CA GLN A 284 -9.63 -4.54 11.84
C GLN A 284 -8.81 -5.52 12.66
N VAL A 285 -9.36 -5.88 13.81
CA VAL A 285 -8.74 -6.81 14.76
C VAL A 285 -8.96 -8.29 14.40
N ASP A 286 -9.81 -8.57 13.42
CA ASP A 286 -10.22 -9.92 13.07
C ASP A 286 -9.07 -10.75 12.49
N ALA A 287 -9.13 -12.06 12.70
CA ALA A 287 -8.25 -12.99 11.98
C ALA A 287 -8.44 -12.88 10.47
N PRO A 288 -7.43 -13.25 9.66
CA PRO A 288 -7.60 -13.32 8.22
C PRO A 288 -8.76 -14.26 7.84
N TYR A 289 -9.53 -13.82 6.86
CA TYR A 289 -10.61 -14.63 6.30
C TYR A 289 -10.04 -15.60 5.27
N THR A 290 -10.42 -16.88 5.36
CA THR A 290 -9.96 -17.95 4.45
C THR A 290 -11.10 -18.70 3.75
N GLY A 291 -12.30 -18.11 3.77
CA GLY A 291 -13.51 -18.72 3.23
C GLY A 291 -13.66 -18.58 1.71
N ALA A 292 -14.89 -18.81 1.23
CA ALA A 292 -15.23 -18.81 -0.19
C ALA A 292 -15.72 -17.48 -0.75
N THR A 293 -15.56 -16.37 0.01
CA THR A 293 -15.88 -15.01 -0.46
C THR A 293 -14.61 -14.19 -0.65
N TYR A 294 -14.73 -13.05 -1.31
CA TYR A 294 -13.63 -12.13 -1.70
C TYR A 294 -12.64 -12.76 -2.67
N LEU A 295 -13.07 -13.76 -3.44
CA LEU A 295 -12.21 -14.49 -4.36
C LEU A 295 -11.75 -13.60 -5.52
N ALA A 296 -10.48 -13.71 -5.87
CA ALA A 296 -9.91 -13.06 -7.04
C ALA A 296 -8.73 -13.87 -7.59
N ASP A 297 -8.54 -13.83 -8.90
CA ASP A 297 -7.36 -14.41 -9.55
C ASP A 297 -6.34 -13.31 -9.81
N PHE A 298 -5.11 -13.48 -9.36
CA PHE A 298 -3.99 -12.65 -9.74
C PHE A 298 -3.34 -13.23 -11.00
N VAL A 299 -3.38 -12.45 -12.07
CA VAL A 299 -2.94 -12.87 -13.41
C VAL A 299 -1.90 -11.89 -13.97
N ALA A 300 -1.31 -12.21 -15.12
CA ALA A 300 -0.17 -11.48 -15.69
C ALA A 300 -0.39 -9.95 -15.80
N GLN A 301 -1.62 -9.49 -16.07
CA GLN A 301 -1.89 -8.06 -16.29
C GLN A 301 -2.78 -7.41 -15.22
N GLY A 302 -3.11 -8.13 -14.15
CA GLY A 302 -4.00 -7.57 -13.15
C GLY A 302 -4.67 -8.58 -12.24
N ARG A 303 -5.89 -8.21 -11.81
CA ARG A 303 -6.72 -9.03 -10.93
C ARG A 303 -8.09 -9.24 -11.56
N LYS A 304 -8.51 -10.49 -11.74
CA LYS A 304 -9.89 -10.85 -12.05
C LYS A 304 -10.63 -11.16 -10.76
N VAL A 305 -11.62 -10.34 -10.42
CA VAL A 305 -12.50 -10.60 -9.28
C VAL A 305 -13.46 -11.76 -9.61
N ARG A 306 -13.70 -12.66 -8.65
CA ARG A 306 -14.55 -13.85 -8.77
C ARG A 306 -15.65 -13.88 -7.73
N ASP A 307 -16.13 -12.72 -7.34
CA ASP A 307 -17.06 -12.57 -6.23
C ASP A 307 -18.00 -11.38 -6.47
N ALA A 308 -19.26 -11.51 -6.03
CA ALA A 308 -20.28 -10.47 -6.12
C ALA A 308 -20.44 -9.67 -4.81
N SER A 309 -19.66 -9.98 -3.76
CA SER A 309 -19.87 -9.37 -2.45
C SER A 309 -19.60 -7.87 -2.44
N ASN A 310 -20.32 -7.17 -1.57
CA ASN A 310 -20.22 -5.72 -1.44
C ASN A 310 -18.85 -5.23 -0.95
N VAL A 311 -18.02 -6.11 -0.38
CA VAL A 311 -16.67 -5.74 0.09
C VAL A 311 -15.70 -5.61 -1.06
N ILE A 312 -15.86 -6.38 -2.15
CA ILE A 312 -14.92 -6.41 -3.26
C ILE A 312 -15.52 -6.03 -4.60
N ASN A 313 -16.82 -6.30 -4.87
CA ASN A 313 -17.38 -6.15 -6.20
C ASN A 313 -18.91 -5.90 -6.26
N GLY A 314 -19.58 -5.49 -5.19
CA GLY A 314 -20.97 -5.01 -5.27
C GLY A 314 -21.13 -3.82 -6.21
N ALA A 315 -22.35 -3.33 -6.40
CA ALA A 315 -22.65 -2.16 -7.27
C ALA A 315 -22.19 -0.84 -6.59
N TYR A 316 -20.92 -0.75 -6.21
CA TYR A 316 -20.31 0.37 -5.52
C TYR A 316 -18.97 0.75 -6.16
N ASN A 317 -18.39 1.87 -5.73
CA ASN A 317 -17.05 2.29 -6.15
C ASN A 317 -16.00 1.76 -5.16
N TYR A 318 -14.84 1.38 -5.68
CA TYR A 318 -13.75 0.79 -4.90
C TYR A 318 -12.43 1.50 -5.20
N LEU A 319 -11.78 1.97 -4.14
CA LEU A 319 -10.36 2.28 -4.20
C LEU A 319 -9.58 0.97 -4.24
N VAL A 320 -8.69 0.85 -5.23
CA VAL A 320 -7.83 -0.31 -5.45
C VAL A 320 -6.39 0.17 -5.54
N CYS A 321 -5.55 -0.35 -4.65
CA CYS A 321 -4.12 -0.08 -4.62
C CYS A 321 -3.39 -1.39 -4.91
N ALA A 322 -2.63 -1.43 -5.99
CA ALA A 322 -1.92 -2.63 -6.42
C ALA A 322 -0.42 -2.37 -6.53
N TRP A 323 0.37 -3.37 -6.10
CA TRP A 323 1.83 -3.39 -6.20
C TRP A 323 2.25 -4.65 -6.93
N ALA A 324 3.23 -4.51 -7.84
CA ALA A 324 3.70 -5.61 -8.66
C ALA A 324 4.40 -6.69 -7.81
N LYS A 325 4.27 -7.95 -8.22
CA LYS A 325 5.04 -9.06 -7.64
C LYS A 325 6.52 -8.96 -8.02
N GLN A 326 6.76 -8.64 -9.28
CA GLN A 326 8.08 -8.35 -9.82
C GLN A 326 7.97 -7.10 -10.67
N PRO A 327 8.54 -5.98 -10.22
CA PRO A 327 8.57 -4.77 -11.03
C PRO A 327 9.34 -4.98 -12.34
N GLY A 328 8.82 -4.47 -13.46
CA GLY A 328 9.50 -4.56 -14.74
C GLY A 328 8.66 -4.07 -15.91
N ALA A 329 9.36 -3.66 -16.99
CA ALA A 329 8.74 -3.15 -18.21
C ALA A 329 7.83 -4.17 -18.89
N TYR A 330 8.15 -5.45 -18.73
CA TYR A 330 7.52 -6.57 -19.42
C TYR A 330 7.17 -7.69 -18.44
N SER A 331 6.69 -7.35 -17.23
CA SER A 331 6.28 -8.35 -16.24
C SER A 331 5.04 -9.18 -16.66
N ASN A 332 4.72 -9.16 -17.95
CA ASN A 332 3.52 -9.76 -18.52
C ASN A 332 3.72 -11.19 -19.02
N ALA A 333 4.94 -11.71 -18.98
CA ALA A 333 5.22 -13.05 -19.44
C ALA A 333 5.56 -13.96 -18.27
N VAL A 334 4.56 -14.64 -17.72
CA VAL A 334 4.64 -16.04 -17.22
C VAL A 334 3.24 -16.63 -17.22
#